data_ae4d5d926c008dfde54ccff6b4a48ef7
#
_entry.id   ae4d5d926c008dfde54ccff6b4a48ef7
#
_cell.length_a   1.000
_cell.length_b   1.000
_cell.length_c   1.000
_cell.angle_alpha   90.00
_cell.angle_beta   90.00
_cell.angle_gamma   90.00
#
_symmetry.space_group_name_H-M   'P 1'
#
loop_
_entity.id
_entity.type
_entity.pdbx_description
1 polymer ?
#
loop_
_entity_poly.entity_id
_entity_poly.type
_entity_poly.pdbx_seq_one_letter_code
_entity_poly.pdbx_strand_id
1 'polypeptide(L)'
;KILSAAERLFAQKGYAKTTLQDIIDTTGLSKGAVYHHFKSKEEIAAKVGDRLGARVAAELARIRDDAALTGLQKLQTVFAVSLLPGRQQQLQHMLPHLCDDPQFFTMEYHDLLETTVPLYITPMIRQGVADGSIQTESPEALGEAIFLLADLWLNPQTRPTTPARQRARCAVFQQMTQALGLDLLTDEQAEELAALCEAE
;
A
#
# COMPACT_ATOMS: atom_id res chain seq x y z
N LYS A 1 -19.52 13.20 1.34
CA LYS A 1 -19.73 13.55 2.75
C LYS A 1 -19.71 12.28 3.60
N ILE A 2 -20.53 11.22 3.28
CA ILE A 2 -20.60 9.96 4.04
C ILE A 2 -19.22 9.27 4.09
N LEU A 3 -18.60 9.02 2.94
CA LEU A 3 -17.29 8.36 2.86
C LEU A 3 -16.20 9.13 3.64
N SER A 4 -16.18 10.46 3.59
CA SER A 4 -15.19 11.26 4.34
C SER A 4 -15.42 11.22 5.85
N ALA A 5 -16.66 11.10 6.32
CA ALA A 5 -16.98 10.91 7.72
C ALA A 5 -16.58 9.50 8.19
N ALA A 6 -16.89 8.48 7.38
CA ALA A 6 -16.52 7.09 7.66
C ALA A 6 -14.99 6.91 7.71
N GLU A 7 -14.26 7.43 6.71
CA GLU A 7 -12.81 7.40 6.64
C GLU A 7 -12.18 8.00 7.92
N ARG A 8 -12.67 9.18 8.36
CA ARG A 8 -12.21 9.81 9.60
C ARG A 8 -12.51 8.97 10.85
N LEU A 9 -13.73 8.43 10.96
CA LEU A 9 -14.12 7.60 12.10
C LEU A 9 -13.35 6.27 12.14
N PHE A 10 -13.14 5.63 10.98
CA PHE A 10 -12.31 4.43 10.87
C PHE A 10 -10.87 4.72 11.28
N ALA A 11 -10.30 5.85 10.86
CA ALA A 11 -8.96 6.27 11.26
C ALA A 11 -8.84 6.60 12.76
N GLN A 12 -9.88 7.16 13.38
CA GLN A 12 -9.85 7.59 14.79
C GLN A 12 -10.09 6.46 15.78
N LYS A 13 -11.07 5.59 15.51
CA LYS A 13 -11.50 4.56 16.47
C LYS A 13 -11.54 3.13 15.91
N GLY A 14 -11.11 2.96 14.67
CA GLY A 14 -11.10 1.69 13.96
C GLY A 14 -12.47 1.29 13.39
N TYR A 15 -12.44 0.40 12.38
CA TYR A 15 -13.65 -0.12 11.74
C TYR A 15 -14.60 -0.82 12.74
N ALA A 16 -14.05 -1.70 13.58
CA ALA A 16 -14.86 -2.52 14.50
C ALA A 16 -15.68 -1.68 15.47
N LYS A 17 -15.08 -0.61 16.02
CA LYS A 17 -15.74 0.29 17.00
C LYS A 17 -16.62 1.38 16.35
N THR A 18 -16.59 1.51 15.03
CA THR A 18 -17.42 2.47 14.31
C THR A 18 -18.77 1.85 13.98
N THR A 19 -19.84 2.49 14.35
CA THR A 19 -21.21 2.10 14.00
C THR A 19 -21.74 2.91 12.82
N LEU A 20 -22.76 2.40 12.14
CA LEU A 20 -23.44 3.18 11.09
C LEU A 20 -24.11 4.43 11.68
N GLN A 21 -24.56 4.36 12.94
CA GLN A 21 -25.13 5.52 13.66
C GLN A 21 -24.07 6.61 13.88
N ASP A 22 -22.85 6.27 14.25
CA ASP A 22 -21.76 7.25 14.38
C ASP A 22 -21.52 8.01 13.07
N ILE A 23 -21.58 7.28 11.94
CA ILE A 23 -21.42 7.89 10.61
C ILE A 23 -22.58 8.84 10.32
N ILE A 24 -23.82 8.44 10.61
CA ILE A 24 -25.01 9.28 10.46
C ILE A 24 -24.85 10.56 11.28
N ASP A 25 -24.55 10.43 12.55
CA ASP A 25 -24.42 11.56 13.48
C ASP A 25 -23.31 12.54 13.04
N THR A 26 -22.18 11.98 12.60
CA THR A 26 -21.03 12.78 12.10
C THR A 26 -21.35 13.50 10.81
N THR A 27 -22.22 12.95 9.95
CA THR A 27 -22.56 13.60 8.67
C THR A 27 -23.61 14.70 8.82
N GLY A 28 -24.41 14.65 9.87
CA GLY A 28 -25.60 15.49 10.04
C GLY A 28 -26.66 15.23 8.96
N LEU A 29 -26.61 14.08 8.30
CA LEU A 29 -27.64 13.64 7.34
C LEU A 29 -28.74 12.85 8.07
N SER A 30 -29.95 12.82 7.51
CA SER A 30 -30.98 11.94 8.02
C SER A 30 -30.61 10.49 7.82
N LYS A 31 -31.08 9.61 8.71
CA LYS A 31 -30.90 8.16 8.60
C LYS A 31 -31.34 7.65 7.23
N GLY A 32 -32.50 8.10 6.73
CA GLY A 32 -33.01 7.72 5.42
C GLY A 32 -32.07 8.13 4.27
N ALA A 33 -31.45 9.31 4.35
CA ALA A 33 -30.50 9.77 3.34
C ALA A 33 -29.23 8.88 3.28
N VAL A 34 -28.72 8.45 4.44
CA VAL A 34 -27.57 7.54 4.47
C VAL A 34 -27.94 6.16 3.94
N TYR A 35 -29.07 5.59 4.37
CA TYR A 35 -29.52 4.29 3.89
C TYR A 35 -29.93 4.25 2.42
N HIS A 36 -30.28 5.40 1.83
CA HIS A 36 -30.48 5.50 0.39
C HIS A 36 -29.21 5.28 -0.41
N HIS A 37 -28.05 5.69 0.13
CA HIS A 37 -26.75 5.56 -0.54
C HIS A 37 -26.02 4.27 -0.18
N PHE A 38 -26.14 3.80 1.05
CA PHE A 38 -25.40 2.64 1.57
C PHE A 38 -26.28 1.81 2.49
N LYS A 39 -26.35 0.53 2.21
CA LYS A 39 -27.22 -0.41 2.97
C LYS A 39 -26.56 -0.88 4.27
N SER A 40 -25.21 -0.84 4.34
CA SER A 40 -24.45 -1.36 5.47
C SER A 40 -23.13 -0.62 5.69
N LYS A 41 -22.51 -0.85 6.85
CA LYS A 41 -21.16 -0.33 7.17
C LYS A 41 -20.10 -0.97 6.27
N GLU A 42 -20.28 -2.22 5.91
CA GLU A 42 -19.40 -2.99 5.01
C GLU A 42 -19.35 -2.35 3.62
N GLU A 43 -20.52 -1.95 3.08
CA GLU A 43 -20.60 -1.26 1.79
C GLU A 43 -19.88 0.10 1.82
N ILE A 44 -20.01 0.84 2.93
CA ILE A 44 -19.28 2.09 3.13
C ILE A 44 -17.77 1.81 3.21
N ALA A 45 -17.35 0.77 3.94
CA ALA A 45 -15.94 0.40 4.08
C ALA A 45 -15.31 0.01 2.74
N ALA A 46 -16.02 -0.78 1.93
CA ALA A 46 -15.58 -1.12 0.57
C ALA A 46 -15.36 0.15 -0.28
N LYS A 47 -16.30 1.11 -0.23
CA LYS A 47 -16.16 2.37 -0.96
C LYS A 47 -15.09 3.31 -0.40
N VAL A 48 -14.78 3.23 0.88
CA VAL A 48 -13.60 3.89 1.47
C VAL A 48 -12.32 3.25 0.94
N GLY A 49 -12.27 1.92 0.86
CA GLY A 49 -11.16 1.17 0.23
C GLY A 49 -10.93 1.58 -1.23
N ASP A 50 -11.97 1.57 -2.07
CA ASP A 50 -11.90 2.02 -3.46
C ASP A 50 -11.30 3.44 -3.58
N ARG A 51 -11.71 4.35 -2.68
CA ARG A 51 -11.21 5.73 -2.66
C ARG A 51 -9.75 5.83 -2.24
N LEU A 52 -9.32 5.00 -1.30
CA LEU A 52 -7.92 4.93 -0.88
C LEU A 52 -7.05 4.36 -2.02
N GLY A 53 -7.48 3.29 -2.66
CA GLY A 53 -6.82 2.71 -3.83
C GLY A 53 -6.67 3.73 -4.98
N ALA A 54 -7.72 4.50 -5.28
CA ALA A 54 -7.66 5.55 -6.28
C ALA A 54 -6.63 6.65 -5.95
N ARG A 55 -6.45 6.99 -4.66
CA ARG A 55 -5.40 7.95 -4.24
C ARG A 55 -4.00 7.36 -4.43
N VAL A 56 -3.81 6.09 -4.12
CA VAL A 56 -2.55 5.38 -4.36
C VAL A 56 -2.22 5.39 -5.85
N ALA A 57 -3.19 5.00 -6.68
CA ALA A 57 -3.03 4.99 -8.13
C ALA A 57 -2.66 6.37 -8.70
N ALA A 58 -3.32 7.44 -8.20
CA ALA A 58 -3.00 8.81 -8.61
C ALA A 58 -1.58 9.23 -8.20
N GLU A 59 -1.11 8.80 -7.02
CA GLU A 59 0.24 9.08 -6.56
C GLU A 59 1.29 8.32 -7.36
N LEU A 60 1.05 7.04 -7.65
CA LEU A 60 1.91 6.23 -8.52
C LEU A 60 1.99 6.81 -9.93
N ALA A 61 0.86 7.27 -10.49
CA ALA A 61 0.84 7.94 -11.78
C ALA A 61 1.68 9.23 -11.76
N ARG A 62 1.55 10.05 -10.71
CA ARG A 62 2.35 11.28 -10.55
C ARG A 62 3.86 10.98 -10.51
N ILE A 63 4.28 9.95 -9.77
CA ILE A 63 5.69 9.55 -9.70
C ILE A 63 6.16 9.02 -11.06
N ARG A 64 5.36 8.16 -11.71
CA ARG A 64 5.65 7.62 -13.04
C ARG A 64 5.87 8.73 -14.07
N ASP A 65 5.03 9.76 -14.04
CA ASP A 65 5.01 10.83 -15.05
C ASP A 65 5.96 11.99 -14.70
N ASP A 66 6.67 11.94 -13.57
CA ASP A 66 7.67 12.96 -13.19
C ASP A 66 8.91 12.88 -14.09
N ALA A 67 9.05 13.86 -14.99
CA ALA A 67 10.17 13.91 -15.93
C ALA A 67 11.51 14.29 -15.29
N ALA A 68 11.53 14.77 -14.04
CA ALA A 68 12.77 15.15 -13.37
C ALA A 68 13.50 13.95 -12.73
N LEU A 69 12.84 12.81 -12.60
CA LEU A 69 13.36 11.61 -11.95
C LEU A 69 13.81 10.56 -12.98
N THR A 70 14.95 9.91 -12.72
CA THR A 70 15.35 8.69 -13.42
C THR A 70 14.41 7.53 -13.06
N GLY A 71 14.40 6.45 -13.87
CA GLY A 71 13.58 5.28 -13.57
C GLY A 71 13.87 4.68 -12.20
N LEU A 72 15.13 4.59 -11.78
CA LEU A 72 15.53 4.13 -10.45
C LEU A 72 15.03 5.06 -9.34
N GLN A 73 15.16 6.38 -9.50
CA GLN A 73 14.67 7.35 -8.53
C GLN A 73 13.14 7.28 -8.36
N LYS A 74 12.42 6.98 -9.42
CA LYS A 74 10.97 6.74 -9.36
C LYS A 74 10.63 5.53 -8.50
N LEU A 75 11.32 4.40 -8.71
CA LEU A 75 11.15 3.21 -7.88
C LEU A 75 11.49 3.50 -6.41
N GLN A 76 12.61 4.16 -6.14
CA GLN A 76 12.99 4.57 -4.78
C GLN A 76 11.91 5.44 -4.13
N THR A 77 11.33 6.38 -4.88
CA THR A 77 10.24 7.23 -4.40
C THR A 77 8.98 6.42 -4.10
N VAL A 78 8.62 5.46 -4.96
CA VAL A 78 7.49 4.56 -4.71
C VAL A 78 7.72 3.75 -3.44
N PHE A 79 8.90 3.19 -3.25
CA PHE A 79 9.24 2.45 -2.04
C PHE A 79 9.15 3.32 -0.78
N ALA A 80 9.74 4.52 -0.81
CA ALA A 80 9.69 5.46 0.31
C ALA A 80 8.24 5.80 0.69
N VAL A 81 7.38 6.08 -0.28
CA VAL A 81 5.98 6.45 -0.04
C VAL A 81 5.14 5.25 0.40
N SER A 82 5.33 4.07 -0.20
CA SER A 82 4.54 2.88 0.08
C SER A 82 4.85 2.26 1.44
N LEU A 83 6.10 2.37 1.89
CA LEU A 83 6.57 1.82 3.16
C LEU A 83 6.44 2.81 4.34
N LEU A 84 5.90 4.01 4.14
CA LEU A 84 5.71 4.98 5.23
C LEU A 84 4.90 4.39 6.38
N PRO A 85 5.45 4.36 7.63
CA PRO A 85 4.80 3.75 8.79
C PRO A 85 3.39 4.30 9.07
N GLY A 86 3.21 5.61 8.95
CA GLY A 86 1.92 6.26 9.20
C GLY A 86 0.82 5.81 8.24
N ARG A 87 1.16 5.54 6.97
CA ARG A 87 0.21 5.05 5.97
C ARG A 87 -0.22 3.62 6.25
N GLN A 88 0.74 2.76 6.56
CA GLN A 88 0.47 1.35 6.88
C GLN A 88 -0.34 1.21 8.16
N GLN A 89 0.03 1.92 9.23
CA GLN A 89 -0.73 1.94 10.49
C GLN A 89 -2.15 2.46 10.28
N GLN A 90 -2.34 3.50 9.46
CA GLN A 90 -3.65 4.05 9.17
C GLN A 90 -4.55 3.02 8.46
N LEU A 91 -4.03 2.31 7.45
CA LEU A 91 -4.77 1.26 6.74
C LEU A 91 -5.16 0.11 7.67
N GLN A 92 -4.21 -0.39 8.47
CA GLN A 92 -4.44 -1.45 9.43
C GLN A 92 -5.49 -1.06 10.50
N HIS A 93 -5.41 0.17 11.00
CA HIS A 93 -6.37 0.67 11.98
C HIS A 93 -7.76 0.89 11.38
N MET A 94 -7.81 1.32 10.11
CA MET A 94 -9.07 1.56 9.41
C MET A 94 -9.77 0.28 8.97
N LEU A 95 -9.03 -0.73 8.51
CA LEU A 95 -9.57 -1.90 7.81
C LEU A 95 -8.91 -3.23 8.28
N PRO A 96 -8.81 -3.49 9.60
CA PRO A 96 -8.07 -4.65 10.11
C PRO A 96 -8.63 -6.00 9.63
N HIS A 97 -9.92 -6.09 9.32
CA HIS A 97 -10.56 -7.33 8.87
C HIS A 97 -10.41 -7.60 7.38
N LEU A 98 -9.99 -6.62 6.58
CA LEU A 98 -9.74 -6.86 5.16
C LEU A 98 -8.47 -7.68 4.94
N CYS A 99 -7.44 -7.48 5.77
CA CYS A 99 -6.19 -8.25 5.69
C CYS A 99 -6.36 -9.73 6.09
N ASP A 100 -7.41 -10.06 6.86
CA ASP A 100 -7.71 -11.44 7.27
C ASP A 100 -8.62 -12.17 6.28
N ASP A 101 -9.17 -11.47 5.28
CA ASP A 101 -10.07 -12.05 4.29
C ASP A 101 -9.27 -12.63 3.11
N PRO A 102 -9.31 -13.97 2.86
CA PRO A 102 -8.62 -14.58 1.73
C PRO A 102 -9.07 -14.04 0.36
N GLN A 103 -10.32 -13.57 0.22
CA GLN A 103 -10.81 -12.99 -1.02
C GLN A 103 -10.20 -11.62 -1.26
N PHE A 104 -10.05 -10.81 -0.20
CA PHE A 104 -9.34 -9.53 -0.28
C PHE A 104 -7.88 -9.73 -0.70
N PHE A 105 -7.19 -10.68 -0.08
CA PHE A 105 -5.80 -11.01 -0.42
C PHE A 105 -5.65 -11.46 -1.89
N THR A 106 -6.58 -12.27 -2.38
CA THR A 106 -6.59 -12.70 -3.79
C THR A 106 -6.81 -11.50 -4.73
N MET A 107 -7.70 -10.60 -4.37
CA MET A 107 -7.98 -9.38 -5.15
C MET A 107 -6.76 -8.46 -5.19
N GLU A 108 -6.11 -8.19 -4.05
CA GLU A 108 -4.89 -7.38 -3.97
C GLU A 108 -3.75 -7.98 -4.81
N TYR A 109 -3.57 -9.30 -4.74
CA TYR A 109 -2.58 -10.01 -5.55
C TYR A 109 -2.83 -9.84 -7.06
N HIS A 110 -4.07 -9.98 -7.50
CA HIS A 110 -4.45 -9.75 -8.90
C HIS A 110 -4.28 -8.28 -9.29
N ASP A 111 -4.71 -7.34 -8.45
CA ASP A 111 -4.53 -5.91 -8.74
C ASP A 111 -3.06 -5.52 -8.83
N LEU A 112 -2.21 -6.08 -7.97
CA LEU A 112 -0.77 -5.86 -8.02
C LEU A 112 -0.19 -6.29 -9.36
N LEU A 113 -0.47 -7.52 -9.82
CA LEU A 113 0.13 -8.10 -11.02
C LEU A 113 -0.54 -7.65 -12.33
N GLU A 114 -1.85 -7.41 -12.33
CA GLU A 114 -2.60 -7.09 -13.55
C GLU A 114 -2.82 -5.59 -13.75
N THR A 115 -2.68 -4.79 -12.68
CA THR A 115 -2.93 -3.35 -12.73
C THR A 115 -1.71 -2.55 -12.29
N THR A 116 -1.28 -2.70 -11.04
CA THR A 116 -0.27 -1.83 -10.44
C THR A 116 1.09 -1.98 -11.10
N VAL A 117 1.59 -3.19 -11.25
CA VAL A 117 2.89 -3.44 -11.88
C VAL A 117 2.88 -3.04 -13.36
N PRO A 118 1.93 -3.49 -14.21
CA PRO A 118 1.94 -3.12 -15.62
C PRO A 118 1.73 -1.63 -15.91
N LEU A 119 0.86 -0.96 -15.15
CA LEU A 119 0.49 0.43 -15.44
C LEU A 119 1.46 1.46 -14.83
N TYR A 120 2.11 1.13 -13.71
CA TYR A 120 2.94 2.11 -12.99
C TYR A 120 4.39 1.68 -12.91
N ILE A 121 4.67 0.46 -12.49
CA ILE A 121 6.03 0.01 -12.13
C ILE A 121 6.85 -0.35 -13.37
N THR A 122 6.33 -1.18 -14.24
CA THR A 122 7.00 -1.57 -15.49
C THR A 122 7.42 -0.37 -16.35
N PRO A 123 6.58 0.67 -16.55
CA PRO A 123 7.01 1.88 -17.26
C PRO A 123 8.19 2.60 -16.60
N MET A 124 8.26 2.65 -15.25
CA MET A 124 9.38 3.25 -14.52
C MET A 124 10.65 2.44 -14.73
N ILE A 125 10.57 1.10 -14.69
CA ILE A 125 11.71 0.21 -14.94
C ILE A 125 12.20 0.35 -16.39
N ARG A 126 11.28 0.37 -17.37
CA ARG A 126 11.62 0.57 -18.78
C ARG A 126 12.30 1.92 -19.01
N GLN A 127 11.83 2.98 -18.35
CA GLN A 127 12.52 4.26 -18.35
C GLN A 127 13.93 4.13 -17.77
N GLY A 128 14.09 3.44 -16.63
CA GLY A 128 15.38 3.22 -16.00
C GLY A 128 16.36 2.45 -16.90
N VAL A 129 15.87 1.51 -17.69
CA VAL A 129 16.66 0.82 -18.71
C VAL A 129 17.08 1.81 -19.82
N ALA A 130 16.16 2.66 -20.26
CA ALA A 130 16.44 3.64 -21.31
C ALA A 130 17.38 4.77 -20.87
N ASP A 131 17.29 5.22 -19.62
CA ASP A 131 18.17 6.26 -19.04
C ASP A 131 19.46 5.70 -18.40
N GLY A 132 19.63 4.38 -18.39
CA GLY A 132 20.80 3.68 -17.87
C GLY A 132 20.86 3.56 -16.36
N SER A 133 19.84 3.95 -15.63
CA SER A 133 19.75 3.85 -14.15
C SER A 133 19.38 2.46 -13.65
N ILE A 134 18.81 1.60 -14.52
CA ILE A 134 18.44 0.21 -14.22
C ILE A 134 18.99 -0.72 -15.30
N GLN A 135 19.50 -1.89 -14.90
CA GLN A 135 19.97 -2.92 -15.83
C GLN A 135 19.11 -4.18 -15.68
N THR A 136 18.33 -4.50 -16.70
CA THR A 136 17.55 -5.74 -16.79
C THR A 136 17.16 -6.02 -18.23
N GLU A 137 17.09 -7.30 -18.57
CA GLU A 137 16.52 -7.78 -19.86
C GLU A 137 15.01 -8.02 -19.77
N SER A 138 14.45 -8.04 -18.55
CA SER A 138 13.05 -8.39 -18.30
C SER A 138 12.41 -7.40 -17.31
N PRO A 139 12.05 -6.19 -17.75
CA PRO A 139 11.46 -5.15 -16.89
C PRO A 139 10.17 -5.60 -16.19
N GLU A 140 9.34 -6.40 -16.87
CA GLU A 140 8.08 -6.93 -16.36
C GLU A 140 8.35 -7.88 -15.19
N ALA A 141 9.13 -8.92 -15.41
CA ALA A 141 9.45 -9.92 -14.39
C ALA A 141 10.18 -9.31 -13.19
N LEU A 142 11.05 -8.31 -13.43
CA LEU A 142 11.74 -7.59 -12.35
C LEU A 142 10.72 -6.81 -11.50
N GLY A 143 9.77 -6.13 -12.13
CA GLY A 143 8.70 -5.40 -11.45
C GLY A 143 7.82 -6.32 -10.60
N GLU A 144 7.36 -7.42 -11.18
CA GLU A 144 6.56 -8.44 -10.48
C GLU A 144 7.31 -8.99 -9.25
N ALA A 145 8.56 -9.44 -9.43
CA ALA A 145 9.35 -10.04 -8.36
C ALA A 145 9.58 -9.06 -7.20
N ILE A 146 10.00 -7.82 -7.48
CA ILE A 146 10.30 -6.82 -6.47
C ILE A 146 9.03 -6.44 -5.69
N PHE A 147 7.93 -6.19 -6.40
CA PHE A 147 6.70 -5.72 -5.76
C PHE A 147 5.97 -6.84 -5.02
N LEU A 148 6.00 -8.08 -5.49
CA LEU A 148 5.51 -9.24 -4.73
C LEU A 148 6.31 -9.41 -3.42
N LEU A 149 7.62 -9.29 -3.47
CA LEU A 149 8.45 -9.37 -2.27
C LEU A 149 8.18 -8.21 -1.31
N ALA A 150 8.02 -6.99 -1.82
CA ALA A 150 7.75 -5.82 -1.00
C ALA A 150 6.37 -5.90 -0.32
N ASP A 151 5.33 -6.20 -1.09
CA ASP A 151 3.95 -6.15 -0.61
C ASP A 151 3.55 -7.38 0.21
N LEU A 152 3.96 -8.58 -0.21
CA LEU A 152 3.56 -9.82 0.44
C LEU A 152 4.54 -10.31 1.51
N TRP A 153 5.82 -10.05 1.35
CA TRP A 153 6.85 -10.63 2.22
C TRP A 153 7.48 -9.63 3.18
N LEU A 154 7.76 -8.40 2.73
CA LEU A 154 8.30 -7.35 3.59
C LEU A 154 7.24 -6.62 4.40
N ASN A 155 6.02 -6.50 3.88
CA ASN A 155 4.96 -5.78 4.56
C ASN A 155 4.55 -6.53 5.85
N PRO A 156 4.78 -5.97 7.06
CA PRO A 156 4.44 -6.63 8.31
C PRO A 156 2.94 -6.79 8.52
N GLN A 157 2.11 -6.05 7.81
CA GLN A 157 0.64 -6.19 7.87
C GLN A 157 0.17 -7.43 7.12
N THR A 158 0.74 -7.69 5.95
CA THR A 158 0.43 -8.89 5.16
C THR A 158 1.02 -10.13 5.81
N ARG A 159 2.20 -9.99 6.40
CA ARG A 159 2.91 -11.09 7.06
C ARG A 159 3.46 -10.68 8.44
N PRO A 160 2.64 -10.70 9.50
CA PRO A 160 3.06 -10.38 10.87
C PRO A 160 4.31 -11.15 11.29
N THR A 161 5.20 -10.51 12.05
CA THR A 161 6.46 -11.07 12.47
C THR A 161 7.06 -10.26 13.61
N THR A 162 8.16 -10.73 14.21
CA THR A 162 8.89 -9.98 15.24
C THR A 162 9.82 -8.93 14.64
N PRO A 163 10.20 -7.88 15.38
CA PRO A 163 11.14 -6.87 14.92
C PRO A 163 12.47 -7.45 14.42
N ALA A 164 13.01 -8.44 15.14
CA ALA A 164 14.27 -9.09 14.75
C ALA A 164 14.15 -9.81 13.41
N ARG A 165 13.05 -10.53 13.21
CA ARG A 165 12.79 -11.25 11.96
C ARG A 165 12.49 -10.30 10.80
N GLN A 166 11.85 -9.16 11.07
CA GLN A 166 11.62 -8.12 10.08
C GLN A 166 12.93 -7.50 9.59
N ARG A 167 13.86 -7.17 10.50
CA ARG A 167 15.22 -6.71 10.12
C ARG A 167 15.93 -7.72 9.22
N ALA A 168 15.86 -9.00 9.55
CA ALA A 168 16.46 -10.05 8.73
C ALA A 168 15.84 -10.10 7.31
N ARG A 169 14.52 -9.95 7.18
CA ARG A 169 13.84 -9.87 5.88
C ARG A 169 14.32 -8.63 5.10
N CYS A 170 14.35 -7.47 5.73
CA CYS A 170 14.83 -6.23 5.10
C CYS A 170 16.27 -6.37 4.62
N ALA A 171 17.18 -6.92 5.45
CA ALA A 171 18.56 -7.16 5.06
C ALA A 171 18.70 -8.08 3.85
N VAL A 172 17.92 -9.17 3.78
CA VAL A 172 17.92 -10.06 2.61
C VAL A 172 17.38 -9.34 1.38
N PHE A 173 16.28 -8.58 1.50
CA PHE A 173 15.72 -7.80 0.39
C PHE A 173 16.74 -6.78 -0.14
N GLN A 174 17.40 -6.02 0.75
CA GLN A 174 18.46 -5.09 0.38
C GLN A 174 19.60 -5.78 -0.38
N GLN A 175 20.09 -6.90 0.13
CA GLN A 175 21.15 -7.68 -0.54
C GLN A 175 20.74 -8.14 -1.94
N MET A 176 19.50 -8.64 -2.09
CA MET A 176 18.97 -9.09 -3.38
C MET A 176 18.84 -7.93 -4.37
N THR A 177 18.27 -6.81 -3.96
CA THR A 177 18.06 -5.66 -4.84
C THR A 177 19.37 -4.95 -5.16
N GLN A 178 20.29 -4.81 -4.21
CA GLN A 178 21.62 -4.24 -4.42
C GLN A 178 22.48 -5.07 -5.38
N ALA A 179 22.37 -6.41 -5.33
CA ALA A 179 23.03 -7.28 -6.29
C ALA A 179 22.55 -7.06 -7.73
N LEU A 180 21.35 -6.51 -7.92
CA LEU A 180 20.79 -6.08 -9.20
C LEU A 180 21.06 -4.58 -9.51
N GLY A 181 21.84 -3.90 -8.69
CA GLY A 181 22.09 -2.45 -8.82
C GLY A 181 20.91 -1.57 -8.40
N LEU A 182 19.95 -2.14 -7.65
CA LEU A 182 18.76 -1.44 -7.21
C LEU A 182 18.83 -1.19 -5.69
N ASP A 183 19.10 0.03 -5.30
CA ASP A 183 19.08 0.46 -3.90
C ASP A 183 17.69 1.01 -3.55
N LEU A 184 16.77 0.10 -3.21
CA LEU A 184 15.34 0.42 -3.05
C LEU A 184 14.89 0.64 -1.60
N LEU A 185 15.62 0.09 -0.63
CA LEU A 185 15.27 0.15 0.78
C LEU A 185 16.46 0.66 1.59
N THR A 186 16.30 1.77 2.28
CA THR A 186 17.35 2.31 3.17
C THR A 186 17.35 1.62 4.54
N ASP A 187 18.43 1.73 5.29
CA ASP A 187 18.52 1.20 6.66
C ASP A 187 17.50 1.86 7.59
N GLU A 188 17.24 3.15 7.42
CA GLU A 188 16.22 3.89 8.17
C GLU A 188 14.82 3.31 7.91
N GLN A 189 14.46 3.09 6.65
CA GLN A 189 13.19 2.45 6.29
C GLN A 189 13.08 1.02 6.80
N ALA A 190 14.17 0.27 6.81
CA ALA A 190 14.20 -1.08 7.38
C ALA A 190 13.93 -1.08 8.90
N GLU A 191 14.51 -0.12 9.65
CA GLU A 191 14.22 0.06 11.07
C GLU A 191 12.78 0.53 11.32
N GLU A 192 12.26 1.44 10.50
CA GLU A 192 10.86 1.87 10.57
C GLU A 192 9.89 0.69 10.37
N LEU A 193 10.15 -0.17 9.38
CA LEU A 193 9.36 -1.38 9.16
C LEU A 193 9.45 -2.36 10.34
N ALA A 194 10.62 -2.50 10.95
CA ALA A 194 10.80 -3.34 12.12
C ALA A 194 10.07 -2.78 13.36
N ALA A 195 9.99 -1.46 13.50
CA ALA A 195 9.26 -0.80 14.58
C ALA A 195 7.72 -0.97 14.47
N LEU A 196 7.20 -1.32 13.30
CA LEU A 196 5.77 -1.64 13.12
C LEU A 196 5.40 -3.04 13.62
N CYS A 197 6.39 -3.89 13.89
CA CYS A 197 6.15 -5.25 14.35
C CYS A 197 5.99 -5.29 15.87
N GLU A 198 5.11 -6.17 16.36
CA GLU A 198 4.94 -6.39 17.79
C GLU A 198 6.17 -7.15 18.35
N ALA A 199 6.61 -6.77 19.55
CA ALA A 199 7.59 -7.54 20.31
C ALA A 199 6.92 -8.83 20.83
N GLU A 200 7.65 -9.95 20.80
CA GLU A 200 7.23 -11.22 21.43
C GLU A 200 7.08 -11.10 22.94
#